data_6d59dab2fc3993f50c14b65040683bcb
#
_entry.id   6d59dab2fc3993f50c14b65040683bcb
#
_cell.length_a   1.000
_cell.length_b   1.000
_cell.length_c   1.000
_cell.angle_alpha   90.00
_cell.angle_beta   90.00
_cell.angle_gamma   90.00
#
_symmetry.space_group_name_H-M   'P 1'
#
loop_
_entity.id
_entity.type
_entity.pdbx_description
1 polymer ?
#
loop_
_entity_poly.entity_id
_entity_poly.type
_entity_poly.pdbx_seq_one_letter_code
_entity_poly.pdbx_strand_id
1 'polypeptide(L)'
;MPLPEKALIARIARQAWTAAPAAGARGRDTYQKAHTRTGVAGLRRGIGDDCAVLQLPSGHAALVTTDFSLEEVHFRRRWHPPESVGHRCLARGLSDIAAMGGKPLAAFVSLALPAGLPQEWVDGFFKGFLGLAKRFSVVLAGGDTSQSPGGVLADIILLGSAPAGTAVLRSGARAGDSLYVTGELGAAAQVLAQLRSGRLKRPSPRRYPAHFLPIPRIAAGHILRARRLASAMIDISDGLSTDLRHLCEESGVGARIYAEKVPAAGGAAKLRFALHGGDDYELLFTAKGKVPDSIAGVSVTRIGEVTRGRKIVLVEDGQERELPAGGWEHFGRRPR
;
A
#
# COMPACT_ATOMS: atom_id res chain seq x y z
N MET A 1 17.98 -23.55 3.93
CA MET A 1 18.22 -22.89 2.63
C MET A 1 16.93 -22.90 1.83
N PRO A 2 16.69 -21.91 0.98
CA PRO A 2 15.57 -21.97 0.04
C PRO A 2 15.68 -23.21 -0.86
N LEU A 3 14.53 -23.66 -1.34
CA LEU A 3 14.50 -24.75 -2.34
C LEU A 3 15.25 -24.32 -3.63
N PRO A 4 15.78 -25.25 -4.42
CA PRO A 4 16.24 -24.96 -5.77
C PRO A 4 15.13 -24.24 -6.57
N GLU A 5 15.51 -23.33 -7.47
CA GLU A 5 14.63 -22.41 -8.17
C GLU A 5 13.34 -23.06 -8.73
N LYS A 6 13.48 -24.13 -9.55
CA LYS A 6 12.31 -24.84 -10.11
C LYS A 6 11.37 -25.40 -9.03
N ALA A 7 11.92 -25.93 -7.94
CA ALA A 7 11.13 -26.47 -6.84
C ALA A 7 10.45 -25.35 -6.04
N LEU A 8 11.12 -24.20 -5.88
CA LEU A 8 10.57 -23.02 -5.23
C LEU A 8 9.41 -22.46 -6.05
N ILE A 9 9.58 -22.25 -7.36
CA ILE A 9 8.51 -21.78 -8.26
C ILE A 9 7.30 -22.71 -8.21
N ALA A 10 7.53 -24.04 -8.29
CA ALA A 10 6.43 -25.01 -8.21
C ALA A 10 5.70 -24.96 -6.85
N ARG A 11 6.43 -24.70 -5.76
CA ARG A 11 5.83 -24.54 -4.42
C ARG A 11 4.98 -23.27 -4.34
N ILE A 12 5.50 -22.15 -4.82
CA ILE A 12 4.79 -20.86 -4.87
C ILE A 12 3.52 -20.99 -5.71
N ALA A 13 3.61 -21.61 -6.89
CA ALA A 13 2.47 -21.84 -7.76
C ALA A 13 1.35 -22.64 -7.07
N ARG A 14 1.70 -23.70 -6.33
CA ARG A 14 0.72 -24.47 -5.54
C ARG A 14 0.06 -23.63 -4.44
N GLN A 15 0.82 -22.83 -3.70
CA GLN A 15 0.29 -21.95 -2.66
C GLN A 15 -0.62 -20.89 -3.24
N ALA A 16 -0.21 -20.25 -4.34
CA ALA A 16 -1.03 -19.25 -5.05
C ALA A 16 -2.35 -19.84 -5.54
N TRP A 17 -2.33 -21.08 -6.03
CA TRP A 17 -3.52 -21.79 -6.49
C TRP A 17 -4.51 -22.08 -5.36
N THR A 18 -4.04 -22.57 -4.22
CA THR A 18 -4.91 -22.86 -3.07
C THR A 18 -5.50 -21.62 -2.41
N ALA A 19 -4.83 -20.48 -2.57
CA ALA A 19 -5.30 -19.19 -2.04
C ALA A 19 -6.29 -18.47 -2.96
N ALA A 20 -6.40 -18.88 -4.25
CA ALA A 20 -7.35 -18.28 -5.19
C ALA A 20 -8.80 -18.58 -4.77
N PRO A 21 -9.74 -17.61 -4.89
CA PRO A 21 -11.14 -17.85 -4.59
C PRO A 21 -11.69 -18.97 -5.47
N ALA A 22 -12.38 -19.94 -4.85
CA ALA A 22 -12.96 -21.09 -5.53
C ALA A 22 -14.06 -20.66 -6.52
N ALA A 23 -13.76 -20.66 -7.81
CA ALA A 23 -14.76 -20.73 -8.84
C ALA A 23 -15.14 -22.20 -9.02
N GLY A 24 -16.40 -22.56 -8.72
CA GLY A 24 -16.86 -23.93 -8.76
C GLY A 24 -16.57 -24.64 -10.07
N ALA A 25 -15.74 -25.67 -10.03
CA ALA A 25 -15.71 -26.76 -10.99
C ALA A 25 -14.91 -27.95 -10.44
N ARG A 26 -15.57 -29.09 -10.31
CA ARG A 26 -14.96 -30.41 -10.12
C ARG A 26 -14.29 -30.83 -11.42
N GLY A 27 -13.03 -31.27 -11.34
CA GLY A 27 -12.35 -31.88 -12.47
C GLY A 27 -10.90 -32.18 -12.09
N ARG A 28 -10.60 -33.48 -11.88
CA ARG A 28 -9.24 -33.99 -11.78
C ARG A 28 -8.58 -33.82 -13.14
N ASP A 29 -7.64 -32.93 -13.25
CA ASP A 29 -6.54 -33.08 -14.17
C ASP A 29 -5.37 -32.18 -13.78
N THR A 30 -4.23 -32.80 -13.73
CA THR A 30 -2.91 -32.36 -13.31
C THR A 30 -2.44 -31.10 -14.04
N TYR A 31 -1.51 -30.41 -13.45
CA TYR A 31 -0.66 -29.26 -13.79
C TYR A 31 -1.04 -28.41 -15.05
N GLN A 32 -1.42 -28.99 -16.17
CA GLN A 32 -1.76 -28.26 -17.40
C GLN A 32 -3.17 -27.64 -17.43
N LYS A 33 -4.16 -28.21 -16.74
CA LYS A 33 -5.54 -27.65 -16.68
C LYS A 33 -5.72 -26.59 -15.59
N ALA A 34 -4.79 -26.50 -14.65
CA ALA A 34 -4.81 -25.52 -13.57
C ALA A 34 -4.61 -24.07 -14.09
N HIS A 35 -3.97 -23.89 -15.23
CA HIS A 35 -3.59 -22.57 -15.75
C HIS A 35 -4.72 -21.80 -16.47
N THR A 36 -5.86 -22.42 -16.75
CA THR A 36 -6.93 -21.80 -17.55
C THR A 36 -8.20 -21.43 -16.79
N ARG A 37 -8.29 -21.73 -15.48
CA ARG A 37 -9.52 -21.53 -14.69
C ARG A 37 -9.30 -20.85 -13.35
N THR A 38 -8.60 -19.71 -13.35
CA THR A 38 -8.63 -18.84 -12.18
C THR A 38 -9.93 -18.05 -12.22
N GLY A 39 -10.80 -18.23 -11.22
CA GLY A 39 -12.05 -17.48 -11.06
C GLY A 39 -11.84 -15.98 -10.78
N VAL A 40 -10.64 -15.48 -10.98
CA VAL A 40 -10.30 -14.05 -10.92
C VAL A 40 -10.55 -13.46 -12.29
N ALA A 41 -11.50 -12.53 -12.36
CA ALA A 41 -11.82 -11.83 -13.60
C ALA A 41 -10.57 -11.20 -14.19
N GLY A 42 -10.21 -11.62 -15.40
CA GLY A 42 -9.13 -11.04 -16.18
C GLY A 42 -7.89 -11.89 -16.37
N LEU A 43 -7.50 -12.79 -15.46
CA LEU A 43 -6.34 -13.67 -15.67
C LEU A 43 -6.70 -14.84 -16.60
N ARG A 44 -5.99 -14.95 -17.74
CA ARG A 44 -6.13 -16.02 -18.72
C ARG A 44 -5.00 -17.04 -18.62
N ARG A 45 -3.81 -16.60 -18.25
CA ARG A 45 -2.61 -17.41 -18.05
C ARG A 45 -1.81 -16.79 -16.90
N GLY A 46 -1.24 -17.60 -16.01
CA GLY A 46 -0.42 -17.16 -14.87
C GLY A 46 0.91 -17.87 -14.83
N ILE A 47 1.40 -18.17 -13.61
CA ILE A 47 2.68 -18.84 -13.35
C ILE A 47 2.76 -20.16 -14.15
N GLY A 48 3.88 -20.37 -14.86
CA GLY A 48 4.14 -21.60 -15.61
C GLY A 48 4.21 -21.39 -17.12
N ASP A 49 4.18 -20.14 -17.59
CA ASP A 49 4.47 -19.74 -18.96
C ASP A 49 5.41 -18.53 -18.96
N ASP A 50 5.97 -18.13 -20.10
CA ASP A 50 6.92 -17.02 -20.19
C ASP A 50 6.32 -15.69 -19.76
N CYS A 51 4.99 -15.51 -19.98
CA CYS A 51 4.25 -14.30 -19.58
C CYS A 51 2.88 -14.66 -18.99
N ALA A 52 2.41 -13.84 -18.06
CA ALA A 52 1.01 -13.85 -17.69
C ALA A 52 0.16 -13.18 -18.76
N VAL A 53 -1.03 -13.73 -19.05
CA VAL A 53 -2.01 -13.16 -19.97
C VAL A 53 -3.19 -12.61 -19.18
N LEU A 54 -3.35 -11.29 -19.22
CA LEU A 54 -4.41 -10.57 -18.52
C LEU A 54 -5.33 -9.88 -19.52
N GLN A 55 -6.63 -10.07 -19.32
CA GLN A 55 -7.65 -9.37 -20.10
C GLN A 55 -8.29 -8.28 -19.22
N LEU A 56 -8.16 -7.03 -19.63
CA LEU A 56 -8.87 -5.93 -18.98
C LEU A 56 -10.33 -5.89 -19.42
N PRO A 57 -11.25 -5.43 -18.54
CA PRO A 57 -12.62 -5.13 -18.95
C PRO A 57 -12.64 -4.09 -20.07
N SER A 58 -13.59 -4.20 -20.99
CA SER A 58 -13.77 -3.20 -22.03
C SER A 58 -14.00 -1.80 -21.43
N GLY A 59 -13.41 -0.78 -22.02
CA GLY A 59 -13.51 0.60 -21.56
C GLY A 59 -12.74 0.90 -20.26
N HIS A 60 -11.83 0.03 -19.83
CA HIS A 60 -10.97 0.27 -18.66
C HIS A 60 -9.52 0.57 -19.07
N ALA A 61 -8.88 1.43 -18.27
CA ALA A 61 -7.45 1.65 -18.29
C ALA A 61 -6.75 0.73 -17.29
N ALA A 62 -5.53 0.30 -17.61
CA ALA A 62 -4.64 -0.37 -16.67
C ALA A 62 -4.06 0.65 -15.68
N LEU A 63 -3.99 0.27 -14.41
CA LEU A 63 -3.22 0.94 -13.37
C LEU A 63 -2.08 0.00 -13.00
N VAL A 64 -0.84 0.47 -13.09
CA VAL A 64 0.35 -0.34 -12.82
C VAL A 64 1.21 0.41 -11.81
N THR A 65 1.60 -0.27 -10.76
CA THR A 65 2.56 0.24 -9.77
C THR A 65 3.63 -0.80 -9.47
N THR A 66 4.77 -0.35 -8.97
CA THR A 66 5.87 -1.19 -8.51
C THR A 66 6.46 -0.61 -7.24
N ASP A 67 6.87 -1.48 -6.31
CA ASP A 67 7.35 -1.07 -4.99
C ASP A 67 8.35 -2.07 -4.42
N PHE A 68 9.49 -1.56 -3.96
CA PHE A 68 10.50 -2.37 -3.29
C PHE A 68 10.18 -2.60 -1.81
N SER A 69 10.51 -3.79 -1.33
CA SER A 69 10.61 -4.13 0.08
C SER A 69 12.02 -4.64 0.36
N LEU A 70 12.90 -3.75 0.85
CA LEU A 70 14.31 -4.03 1.10
C LEU A 70 14.54 -4.31 2.59
N GLU A 71 15.25 -5.40 2.89
CA GLU A 71 15.74 -5.66 4.25
C GLU A 71 16.65 -4.52 4.72
N GLU A 72 16.61 -4.18 6.01
CA GLU A 72 17.27 -3.07 6.71
C GLU A 72 16.77 -1.67 6.30
N VAL A 73 15.96 -1.54 5.24
CA VAL A 73 15.33 -0.27 4.83
C VAL A 73 13.84 -0.27 5.23
N HIS A 74 13.05 -1.16 4.65
CA HIS A 74 11.60 -1.20 4.82
C HIS A 74 11.16 -2.19 5.89
N PHE A 75 11.99 -3.19 6.21
CA PHE A 75 11.77 -4.16 7.27
C PHE A 75 13.11 -4.67 7.83
N ARG A 76 13.02 -5.33 8.98
CA ARG A 76 14.15 -6.05 9.58
C ARG A 76 13.66 -7.40 10.05
N ARG A 77 14.30 -8.49 9.62
CA ARG A 77 13.89 -9.87 10.00
C ARG A 77 13.85 -10.09 11.50
N ARG A 78 14.69 -9.40 12.28
CA ARG A 78 14.67 -9.46 13.75
C ARG A 78 13.40 -8.83 14.39
N TRP A 79 12.66 -7.99 13.65
CA TRP A 79 11.45 -7.32 14.12
C TRP A 79 10.18 -7.85 13.43
N HIS A 80 10.30 -8.21 12.15
CA HIS A 80 9.16 -8.54 11.31
C HIS A 80 9.15 -10.04 11.01
N PRO A 81 8.12 -10.77 11.45
CA PRO A 81 7.94 -12.14 11.00
C PRO A 81 7.67 -12.16 9.49
N PRO A 82 8.03 -13.26 8.81
CA PRO A 82 7.94 -13.35 7.35
C PRO A 82 6.52 -13.08 6.82
N GLU A 83 5.48 -13.49 7.54
CA GLU A 83 4.09 -13.21 7.17
C GLU A 83 3.80 -11.70 7.13
N SER A 84 4.38 -10.94 8.06
CA SER A 84 4.25 -9.47 8.05
C SER A 84 4.99 -8.85 6.86
N VAL A 85 6.16 -9.37 6.50
CA VAL A 85 6.93 -8.87 5.34
C VAL A 85 6.16 -9.10 4.05
N GLY A 86 5.64 -10.31 3.82
CA GLY A 86 4.83 -10.63 2.64
C GLY A 86 3.53 -9.83 2.57
N HIS A 87 2.84 -9.66 3.70
CA HIS A 87 1.64 -8.82 3.79
C HIS A 87 1.94 -7.36 3.40
N ARG A 88 2.99 -6.76 3.98
CA ARG A 88 3.37 -5.37 3.71
C ARG A 88 3.85 -5.17 2.27
N CYS A 89 4.54 -6.15 1.70
CA CYS A 89 4.97 -6.12 0.30
C CYS A 89 3.75 -5.91 -0.63
N LEU A 90 2.68 -6.69 -0.47
CA LEU A 90 1.46 -6.51 -1.26
C LEU A 90 0.67 -5.26 -0.86
N ALA A 91 0.66 -4.90 0.42
CA ALA A 91 -0.11 -3.76 0.92
C ALA A 91 0.34 -2.44 0.28
N ARG A 92 1.64 -2.28 0.00
CA ARG A 92 2.21 -1.10 -0.70
C ARG A 92 1.53 -0.89 -2.04
N GLY A 93 1.66 -1.83 -2.96
CA GLY A 93 1.03 -1.69 -4.27
C GLY A 93 -0.50 -1.59 -4.21
N LEU A 94 -1.16 -2.26 -3.25
CA LEU A 94 -2.60 -2.09 -3.04
C LEU A 94 -2.95 -0.66 -2.62
N SER A 95 -2.10 0.00 -1.85
CA SER A 95 -2.31 1.39 -1.43
C SER A 95 -2.30 2.34 -2.62
N ASP A 96 -1.36 2.17 -3.55
CA ASP A 96 -1.32 2.95 -4.80
C ASP A 96 -2.58 2.76 -5.65
N ILE A 97 -3.04 1.50 -5.79
CA ILE A 97 -4.29 1.24 -6.51
C ILE A 97 -5.48 1.89 -5.80
N ALA A 98 -5.50 1.89 -4.46
CA ALA A 98 -6.53 2.58 -3.67
C ALA A 98 -6.49 4.09 -3.90
N ALA A 99 -5.29 4.71 -3.92
CA ALA A 99 -5.09 6.13 -4.17
C ALA A 99 -5.62 6.60 -5.53
N MET A 100 -5.64 5.71 -6.52
CA MET A 100 -6.23 6.00 -7.83
C MET A 100 -7.70 5.57 -7.95
N GLY A 101 -8.29 5.04 -6.87
CA GLY A 101 -9.67 4.54 -6.85
C GLY A 101 -9.88 3.30 -7.71
N GLY A 102 -8.82 2.56 -8.00
CA GLY A 102 -8.81 1.38 -8.86
C GLY A 102 -9.32 0.12 -8.19
N LYS A 103 -9.53 -0.91 -9.02
CA LYS A 103 -9.75 -2.28 -8.60
C LYS A 103 -8.47 -3.08 -8.86
N PRO A 104 -7.84 -3.67 -7.84
CA PRO A 104 -6.67 -4.52 -8.05
C PRO A 104 -7.07 -5.81 -8.79
N LEU A 105 -6.16 -6.36 -9.59
CA LEU A 105 -6.39 -7.53 -10.44
C LEU A 105 -5.35 -8.61 -10.21
N ALA A 106 -4.06 -8.30 -10.44
CA ALA A 106 -3.00 -9.28 -10.43
C ALA A 106 -1.70 -8.70 -9.86
N ALA A 107 -0.96 -9.52 -9.16
CA ALA A 107 0.34 -9.18 -8.60
C ALA A 107 1.44 -10.08 -9.20
N PHE A 108 2.62 -9.50 -9.34
CA PHE A 108 3.86 -10.17 -9.68
C PHE A 108 4.88 -9.86 -8.60
N VAL A 109 5.62 -10.86 -8.15
CA VAL A 109 6.60 -10.69 -7.06
C VAL A 109 7.95 -11.21 -7.50
N SER A 110 8.94 -10.31 -7.54
CA SER A 110 10.35 -10.69 -7.71
C SER A 110 11.03 -10.77 -6.36
N LEU A 111 11.69 -11.89 -6.06
CA LEU A 111 12.37 -12.15 -4.80
C LEU A 111 13.86 -12.41 -5.02
N ALA A 112 14.71 -11.61 -4.38
CA ALA A 112 16.12 -11.96 -4.24
C ALA A 112 16.37 -12.40 -2.77
N LEU A 113 16.83 -13.63 -2.59
CA LEU A 113 16.90 -14.33 -1.31
C LEU A 113 18.35 -14.72 -0.97
N PRO A 114 18.85 -14.45 0.25
CA PRO A 114 20.14 -14.95 0.68
C PRO A 114 20.21 -16.48 0.66
N ALA A 115 21.33 -17.06 0.26
CA ALA A 115 21.52 -18.51 0.19
C ALA A 115 21.22 -19.25 1.51
N GLY A 116 21.52 -18.63 2.65
CA GLY A 116 21.29 -19.18 3.99
C GLY A 116 19.88 -18.96 4.55
N LEU A 117 18.95 -18.35 3.79
CA LEU A 117 17.61 -18.09 4.30
C LEU A 117 16.82 -19.40 4.45
N PRO A 118 16.17 -19.67 5.62
CA PRO A 118 15.34 -20.86 5.79
C PRO A 118 14.14 -20.90 4.82
N GLN A 119 13.78 -22.09 4.32
CA GLN A 119 12.59 -22.24 3.47
C GLN A 119 11.29 -21.82 4.19
N GLU A 120 11.23 -22.06 5.49
CA GLU A 120 10.09 -21.68 6.35
C GLU A 120 9.85 -20.18 6.33
N TRP A 121 10.93 -19.37 6.16
CA TRP A 121 10.80 -17.93 6.03
C TRP A 121 10.09 -17.56 4.71
N VAL A 122 10.47 -18.22 3.62
CA VAL A 122 9.83 -17.99 2.30
C VAL A 122 8.37 -18.42 2.33
N ASP A 123 8.08 -19.55 2.95
CA ASP A 123 6.69 -20.03 3.12
C ASP A 123 5.85 -19.05 3.94
N GLY A 124 6.41 -18.51 5.01
CA GLY A 124 5.77 -17.49 5.84
C GLY A 124 5.51 -16.20 5.04
N PHE A 125 6.48 -15.74 4.24
CA PHE A 125 6.31 -14.59 3.35
C PHE A 125 5.10 -14.78 2.44
N PHE A 126 5.03 -15.90 1.70
CA PHE A 126 3.90 -16.17 0.82
C PHE A 126 2.58 -16.39 1.56
N LYS A 127 2.61 -16.96 2.76
CA LYS A 127 1.41 -17.06 3.60
C LYS A 127 0.81 -15.68 3.92
N GLY A 128 1.63 -14.71 4.29
CA GLY A 128 1.19 -13.34 4.56
C GLY A 128 0.72 -12.62 3.30
N PHE A 129 1.50 -12.72 2.22
CA PHE A 129 1.18 -12.18 0.91
C PHE A 129 -0.15 -12.69 0.37
N LEU A 130 -0.32 -14.01 0.26
CA LEU A 130 -1.50 -14.67 -0.28
C LEU A 130 -2.73 -14.48 0.61
N GLY A 131 -2.54 -14.35 1.93
CA GLY A 131 -3.61 -14.02 2.87
C GLY A 131 -4.24 -12.64 2.54
N LEU A 132 -3.41 -11.64 2.28
CA LEU A 132 -3.88 -10.31 1.86
C LEU A 132 -4.42 -10.34 0.43
N ALA A 133 -3.76 -11.03 -0.50
CA ALA A 133 -4.20 -11.18 -1.87
C ALA A 133 -5.62 -11.77 -1.98
N LYS A 134 -5.90 -12.81 -1.19
CA LYS A 134 -7.24 -13.42 -1.09
C LYS A 134 -8.29 -12.40 -0.62
N ARG A 135 -7.96 -11.58 0.38
CA ARG A 135 -8.88 -10.57 0.92
C ARG A 135 -9.30 -9.54 -0.14
N PHE A 136 -8.39 -9.17 -1.03
CA PHE A 136 -8.64 -8.18 -2.08
C PHE A 136 -8.90 -8.79 -3.46
N SER A 137 -9.05 -10.11 -3.54
CA SER A 137 -9.28 -10.85 -4.79
C SER A 137 -8.18 -10.59 -5.85
N VAL A 138 -6.94 -10.45 -5.39
CA VAL A 138 -5.75 -10.33 -6.22
C VAL A 138 -5.16 -11.71 -6.46
N VAL A 139 -4.74 -11.99 -7.68
CA VAL A 139 -4.04 -13.23 -8.01
C VAL A 139 -2.54 -12.98 -8.11
N LEU A 140 -1.74 -13.88 -7.56
CA LEU A 140 -0.31 -13.93 -7.85
C LEU A 140 -0.14 -14.56 -9.24
N ALA A 141 0.17 -13.72 -10.23
CA ALA A 141 0.17 -14.09 -11.64
C ALA A 141 1.54 -14.47 -12.19
N GLY A 142 2.59 -14.06 -11.49
CA GLY A 142 3.98 -14.29 -11.91
C GLY A 142 4.99 -13.69 -10.93
N GLY A 143 6.22 -13.62 -11.39
CA GLY A 143 7.34 -13.04 -10.66
C GLY A 143 8.65 -13.69 -11.05
N ASP A 144 9.68 -13.41 -10.27
CA ASP A 144 11.03 -13.95 -10.46
C ASP A 144 11.64 -14.34 -9.12
N THR A 145 12.63 -15.23 -9.16
CA THR A 145 13.39 -15.61 -7.96
C THR A 145 14.88 -15.71 -8.27
N SER A 146 15.69 -15.07 -7.45
CA SER A 146 17.15 -15.07 -7.60
C SER A 146 17.85 -15.17 -6.25
N GLN A 147 19.12 -15.53 -6.27
CA GLN A 147 19.97 -15.46 -5.08
C GLN A 147 20.46 -14.04 -4.86
N SER A 148 20.29 -13.52 -3.63
CA SER A 148 20.87 -12.25 -3.19
C SER A 148 22.23 -12.46 -2.55
N PRO A 149 23.22 -11.59 -2.85
CA PRO A 149 24.49 -11.57 -2.12
C PRO A 149 24.37 -10.91 -0.74
N GLY A 150 23.26 -10.23 -0.45
CA GLY A 150 23.01 -9.50 0.79
C GLY A 150 21.73 -9.95 1.49
N GLY A 151 20.90 -8.99 1.89
CA GLY A 151 19.59 -9.21 2.52
C GLY A 151 18.51 -9.66 1.55
N VAL A 152 17.30 -9.83 2.08
CA VAL A 152 16.12 -10.09 1.27
C VAL A 152 15.68 -8.82 0.55
N LEU A 153 15.41 -8.96 -0.74
CA LEU A 153 14.75 -7.95 -1.56
C LEU A 153 13.47 -8.57 -2.14
N ALA A 154 12.37 -7.87 -1.99
CA ALA A 154 11.14 -8.17 -2.73
C ALA A 154 10.74 -6.94 -3.54
N ASP A 155 10.34 -7.13 -4.78
CA ASP A 155 9.71 -6.13 -5.63
C ASP A 155 8.30 -6.61 -5.99
N ILE A 156 7.32 -5.76 -5.77
CA ILE A 156 5.93 -6.01 -6.16
C ILE A 156 5.59 -5.19 -7.41
N ILE A 157 5.07 -5.86 -8.42
CA ILE A 157 4.36 -5.20 -9.50
C ILE A 157 2.88 -5.54 -9.33
N LEU A 158 2.04 -4.53 -9.18
CA LEU A 158 0.60 -4.71 -9.04
C LEU A 158 -0.15 -4.07 -10.21
N LEU A 159 -0.98 -4.87 -10.83
CA LEU A 159 -1.89 -4.43 -11.88
C LEU A 159 -3.29 -4.27 -11.31
N GLY A 160 -3.88 -3.12 -11.55
CA GLY A 160 -5.29 -2.82 -11.29
C GLY A 160 -5.96 -2.24 -12.52
N SER A 161 -7.22 -1.86 -12.39
CA SER A 161 -7.95 -1.16 -13.44
C SER A 161 -8.98 -0.17 -12.90
N ALA A 162 -9.27 0.84 -13.71
CA ALA A 162 -10.40 1.75 -13.51
C ALA A 162 -11.06 2.04 -14.86
N PRO A 163 -12.33 2.44 -14.92
CA PRO A 163 -12.92 2.93 -16.16
C PRO A 163 -12.06 4.06 -16.76
N ALA A 164 -11.83 4.02 -18.05
CA ALA A 164 -10.93 4.95 -18.74
C ALA A 164 -11.30 6.41 -18.44
N GLY A 165 -10.29 7.23 -18.13
CA GLY A 165 -10.48 8.65 -17.81
C GLY A 165 -11.08 8.94 -16.41
N THR A 166 -11.26 7.93 -15.55
CA THR A 166 -11.87 8.14 -14.22
C THR A 166 -10.92 7.94 -13.04
N ALA A 167 -9.70 7.46 -13.25
CA ALA A 167 -8.72 7.34 -12.20
C ALA A 167 -8.50 8.69 -11.50
N VAL A 168 -8.50 8.71 -10.18
CA VAL A 168 -8.19 9.91 -9.41
C VAL A 168 -6.68 10.12 -9.45
N LEU A 169 -6.26 11.34 -9.74
CA LEU A 169 -4.85 11.71 -9.86
C LEU A 169 -4.41 12.54 -8.65
N ARG A 170 -3.10 12.70 -8.49
CA ARG A 170 -2.53 13.68 -7.54
C ARG A 170 -2.80 15.11 -8.00
N SER A 171 -2.94 15.33 -9.31
CA SER A 171 -3.34 16.60 -9.91
C SER A 171 -4.87 16.71 -9.94
N GLY A 172 -5.39 17.92 -9.72
CA GLY A 172 -6.82 18.18 -9.78
C GLY A 172 -7.38 18.91 -8.56
N ALA A 173 -6.60 19.06 -7.48
CA ALA A 173 -6.98 19.89 -6.34
C ALA A 173 -7.08 21.37 -6.74
N ARG A 174 -8.05 22.08 -6.18
CA ARG A 174 -8.31 23.49 -6.46
C ARG A 174 -8.41 24.29 -5.17
N ALA A 175 -7.93 25.52 -5.19
CA ALA A 175 -8.11 26.42 -4.06
C ALA A 175 -9.59 26.50 -3.65
N GLY A 176 -9.86 26.31 -2.36
CA GLY A 176 -11.21 26.21 -1.79
C GLY A 176 -11.72 24.78 -1.61
N ASP A 177 -11.04 23.76 -2.17
CA ASP A 177 -11.34 22.36 -1.84
C ASP A 177 -11.00 22.10 -0.36
N SER A 178 -11.80 21.27 0.30
CA SER A 178 -11.47 20.75 1.63
C SER A 178 -10.49 19.60 1.53
N LEU A 179 -9.61 19.48 2.51
CA LEU A 179 -8.60 18.44 2.62
C LEU A 179 -9.02 17.38 3.65
N TYR A 180 -8.97 16.13 3.27
CA TYR A 180 -9.43 14.99 4.08
C TYR A 180 -8.39 13.90 4.17
N VAL A 181 -8.42 13.16 5.28
CA VAL A 181 -7.71 11.88 5.43
C VAL A 181 -8.66 10.78 5.88
N THR A 182 -8.33 9.53 5.51
CA THR A 182 -9.01 8.35 6.06
C THR A 182 -8.28 7.85 7.31
N GLY A 183 -9.00 7.18 8.22
CA GLY A 183 -8.44 6.49 9.38
C GLY A 183 -7.69 7.38 10.37
N GLU A 184 -6.69 6.80 11.03
CA GLU A 184 -5.78 7.48 11.96
C GLU A 184 -4.34 7.40 11.46
N LEU A 185 -3.53 8.42 11.74
CA LEU A 185 -2.17 8.58 11.23
C LEU A 185 -1.11 8.42 12.31
N GLY A 186 0.07 7.94 11.92
CA GLY A 186 1.26 7.89 12.75
C GLY A 186 1.37 6.66 13.65
N ALA A 187 0.42 5.73 13.62
CA ALA A 187 0.48 4.51 14.44
C ALA A 187 1.67 3.62 14.06
N ALA A 188 1.94 3.44 12.78
CA ALA A 188 3.06 2.65 12.29
C ALA A 188 4.41 3.25 12.71
N ALA A 189 4.56 4.56 12.57
CA ALA A 189 5.78 5.29 12.95
C ALA A 189 6.05 5.26 14.46
N GLN A 190 5.02 5.31 15.31
CA GLN A 190 5.18 5.15 16.77
C GLN A 190 5.75 3.78 17.12
N VAL A 191 5.27 2.71 16.50
CA VAL A 191 5.80 1.35 16.71
C VAL A 191 7.25 1.27 16.24
N LEU A 192 7.57 1.81 15.07
CA LEU A 192 8.94 1.86 14.56
C LEU A 192 9.88 2.60 15.53
N ALA A 193 9.45 3.73 16.10
CA ALA A 193 10.23 4.47 17.09
C ALA A 193 10.51 3.64 18.36
N GLN A 194 9.52 2.87 18.83
CA GLN A 194 9.69 1.95 19.96
C GLN A 194 10.64 0.79 19.65
N LEU A 195 10.59 0.23 18.44
CA LEU A 195 11.50 -0.82 17.98
C LEU A 195 12.95 -0.29 17.87
N ARG A 196 13.12 0.90 17.29
CA ARG A 196 14.44 1.54 17.14
C ARG A 196 15.07 1.88 18.50
N SER A 197 14.28 2.36 19.45
CA SER A 197 14.76 2.69 20.80
C SER A 197 14.94 1.47 21.72
N GLY A 198 14.60 0.25 21.27
CA GLY A 198 14.65 -0.97 22.07
C GLY A 198 13.57 -1.06 23.17
N ARG A 199 12.65 -0.08 23.24
CA ARG A 199 11.53 -0.11 24.20
C ARG A 199 10.55 -1.25 23.91
N LEU A 200 10.35 -1.59 22.63
CA LEU A 200 9.57 -2.74 22.19
C LEU A 200 10.51 -3.90 21.81
N LYS A 201 10.72 -4.82 22.77
CA LYS A 201 11.64 -5.96 22.60
C LYS A 201 10.99 -7.16 21.88
N ARG A 202 9.69 -7.36 22.06
CA ARG A 202 8.93 -8.49 21.52
C ARG A 202 7.71 -7.97 20.74
N PRO A 203 7.92 -7.53 19.48
CA PRO A 203 6.83 -7.04 18.64
C PRO A 203 5.85 -8.17 18.31
N SER A 204 4.55 -7.85 18.34
CA SER A 204 3.49 -8.77 17.95
C SER A 204 2.63 -8.13 16.86
N PRO A 205 2.48 -8.76 15.67
CA PRO A 205 1.62 -8.26 14.62
C PRO A 205 0.16 -8.05 15.06
N ARG A 206 -0.35 -8.90 15.94
CA ARG A 206 -1.72 -8.78 16.47
C ARG A 206 -1.89 -7.55 17.37
N ARG A 207 -0.86 -7.19 18.13
CA ARG A 207 -0.91 -6.04 19.06
C ARG A 207 -0.68 -4.70 18.32
N TYR A 208 0.07 -4.73 17.24
CA TYR A 208 0.45 -3.54 16.47
C TYR A 208 0.12 -3.69 14.98
N PRO A 209 -1.17 -3.94 14.64
CA PRO A 209 -1.55 -4.27 13.26
C PRO A 209 -1.23 -3.14 12.27
N ALA A 210 -1.36 -1.88 12.65
CA ALA A 210 -1.04 -0.75 11.78
C ALA A 210 0.39 -0.80 11.22
N HIS A 211 1.36 -1.26 12.02
CA HIS A 211 2.75 -1.39 11.58
C HIS A 211 3.03 -2.69 10.83
N PHE A 212 2.49 -3.82 11.31
CA PHE A 212 2.85 -5.13 10.79
C PHE A 212 1.90 -5.65 9.70
N LEU A 213 0.64 -5.26 9.73
CA LEU A 213 -0.43 -5.78 8.89
C LEU A 213 -1.36 -4.64 8.41
N PRO A 214 -0.82 -3.57 7.80
CA PRO A 214 -1.63 -2.45 7.34
C PRO A 214 -2.69 -2.91 6.34
N ILE A 215 -3.85 -2.24 6.34
CA ILE A 215 -4.98 -2.56 5.47
C ILE A 215 -5.21 -1.43 4.48
N PRO A 216 -4.84 -1.61 3.20
CA PRO A 216 -5.04 -0.61 2.16
C PRO A 216 -6.52 -0.25 1.95
N ARG A 217 -6.80 1.00 1.64
CA ARG A 217 -8.14 1.58 1.59
C ARG A 217 -8.83 1.41 0.23
N ILE A 218 -8.72 0.24 -0.40
CA ILE A 218 -9.27 -0.08 -1.73
C ILE A 218 -10.76 0.28 -1.85
N ALA A 219 -11.59 -0.14 -0.89
CA ALA A 219 -13.03 0.12 -0.96
C ALA A 219 -13.35 1.63 -0.84
N ALA A 220 -12.63 2.34 0.04
CA ALA A 220 -12.79 3.78 0.20
C ALA A 220 -12.35 4.53 -1.07
N GLY A 221 -11.17 4.22 -1.62
CA GLY A 221 -10.67 4.80 -2.86
C GLY A 221 -11.63 4.57 -4.03
N HIS A 222 -12.15 3.34 -4.17
CA HIS A 222 -13.14 3.01 -5.20
C HIS A 222 -14.41 3.88 -5.08
N ILE A 223 -14.96 4.06 -3.86
CA ILE A 223 -16.15 4.89 -3.62
C ILE A 223 -15.86 6.35 -3.92
N LEU A 224 -14.71 6.88 -3.47
CA LEU A 224 -14.28 8.26 -3.72
C LEU A 224 -14.25 8.55 -5.23
N ARG A 225 -13.69 7.65 -6.03
CA ARG A 225 -13.68 7.75 -7.49
C ARG A 225 -15.09 7.58 -8.08
N ALA A 226 -15.78 6.49 -7.76
CA ALA A 226 -17.03 6.12 -8.41
C ALA A 226 -18.15 7.16 -8.19
N ARG A 227 -18.16 7.79 -7.02
CA ARG A 227 -19.09 8.88 -6.68
C ARG A 227 -18.55 10.28 -7.02
N ARG A 228 -17.36 10.37 -7.62
CA ARG A 228 -16.67 11.63 -7.96
C ARG A 228 -16.56 12.58 -6.76
N LEU A 229 -16.28 12.03 -5.59
CA LEU A 229 -16.13 12.81 -4.35
C LEU A 229 -14.75 13.47 -4.26
N ALA A 230 -13.68 12.77 -4.68
CA ALA A 230 -12.33 13.30 -4.65
C ALA A 230 -12.00 14.07 -5.93
N SER A 231 -11.40 15.26 -5.78
CA SER A 231 -10.82 16.06 -6.87
C SER A 231 -9.35 15.70 -7.14
N ALA A 232 -8.59 15.37 -6.10
CA ALA A 232 -7.25 14.78 -6.16
C ALA A 232 -7.07 13.81 -4.99
N MET A 233 -6.16 12.83 -5.14
CA MET A 233 -5.93 11.82 -4.12
C MET A 233 -4.51 11.24 -4.22
N ILE A 234 -3.95 10.87 -3.06
CA ILE A 234 -2.69 10.16 -2.87
C ILE A 234 -2.84 9.26 -1.64
N ASP A 235 -2.09 8.18 -1.53
CA ASP A 235 -1.95 7.46 -0.26
C ASP A 235 -0.90 8.11 0.65
N ILE A 236 -0.94 7.80 1.94
CA ILE A 236 0.03 8.28 2.93
C ILE A 236 1.01 7.15 3.22
N SER A 237 2.11 7.14 2.48
CA SER A 237 3.19 6.15 2.57
C SER A 237 4.47 6.72 3.17
N ASP A 238 4.83 7.97 2.83
CA ASP A 238 6.03 8.66 3.32
C ASP A 238 5.74 9.55 4.53
N GLY A 239 4.48 9.88 4.75
CA GLY A 239 3.96 10.71 5.82
C GLY A 239 3.20 11.93 5.31
N LEU A 240 2.17 12.32 6.04
CA LEU A 240 1.22 13.37 5.62
C LEU A 240 1.89 14.63 5.07
N SER A 241 2.97 15.12 5.68
CA SER A 241 3.66 16.34 5.25
C SER A 241 4.34 16.21 3.88
N THR A 242 4.87 15.01 3.58
CA THR A 242 5.54 14.71 2.30
C THR A 242 4.52 14.43 1.22
N ASP A 243 3.54 13.56 1.50
CA ASP A 243 2.53 13.16 0.52
C ASP A 243 1.59 14.32 0.17
N LEU A 244 1.26 15.20 1.13
CA LEU A 244 0.55 16.45 0.85
C LEU A 244 1.35 17.39 -0.05
N ARG A 245 2.67 17.46 0.14
CA ARG A 245 3.53 18.27 -0.73
C ARG A 245 3.46 17.76 -2.16
N HIS A 246 3.56 16.45 -2.38
CA HIS A 246 3.42 15.84 -3.71
C HIS A 246 2.08 16.17 -4.35
N LEU A 247 0.98 16.04 -3.61
CA LEU A 247 -0.36 16.38 -4.11
C LEU A 247 -0.48 17.87 -4.47
N CYS A 248 0.07 18.74 -3.62
CA CYS A 248 0.05 20.20 -3.86
C CYS A 248 0.91 20.60 -5.07
N GLU A 249 2.08 20.02 -5.24
CA GLU A 249 3.00 20.27 -6.35
C GLU A 249 2.36 19.85 -7.69
N GLU A 250 1.80 18.63 -7.76
CA GLU A 250 1.13 18.11 -8.94
C GLU A 250 -0.14 18.90 -9.31
N SER A 251 -0.79 19.51 -8.32
CA SER A 251 -1.98 20.32 -8.52
C SER A 251 -1.69 21.83 -8.68
N GLY A 252 -0.45 22.28 -8.43
CA GLY A 252 -0.05 23.68 -8.50
C GLY A 252 -0.69 24.57 -7.42
N VAL A 253 -0.95 24.03 -6.24
CA VAL A 253 -1.67 24.68 -5.13
C VAL A 253 -0.88 24.66 -3.83
N GLY A 254 -1.36 25.38 -2.81
CA GLY A 254 -0.92 25.25 -1.42
C GLY A 254 -1.97 24.58 -0.56
N ALA A 255 -1.67 24.43 0.72
CA ALA A 255 -2.61 23.85 1.69
C ALA A 255 -2.48 24.50 3.08
N ARG A 256 -3.58 24.50 3.83
CA ARG A 256 -3.63 24.84 5.25
C ARG A 256 -4.17 23.64 6.01
N ILE A 257 -3.39 23.11 6.97
CA ILE A 257 -3.78 22.01 7.86
C ILE A 257 -4.00 22.56 9.26
N TYR A 258 -5.04 22.10 9.92
CA TYR A 258 -5.33 22.40 11.32
C TYR A 258 -4.83 21.26 12.21
N ALA A 259 -3.86 21.55 13.08
CA ALA A 259 -3.17 20.55 13.93
C ALA A 259 -4.17 19.73 14.77
N GLU A 260 -5.16 20.40 15.36
CA GLU A 260 -6.19 19.82 16.21
C GLU A 260 -7.18 18.91 15.45
N LYS A 261 -7.22 19.00 14.10
CA LYS A 261 -8.08 18.17 13.25
C LYS A 261 -7.38 16.95 12.68
N VAL A 262 -6.06 16.87 12.80
CA VAL A 262 -5.33 15.69 12.32
C VAL A 262 -5.62 14.49 13.23
N PRO A 263 -6.18 13.39 12.69
CA PRO A 263 -6.51 12.20 13.50
C PRO A 263 -5.24 11.43 13.86
N ALA A 264 -4.49 11.95 14.84
CA ALA A 264 -3.25 11.34 15.29
C ALA A 264 -3.53 10.14 16.21
N ALA A 265 -3.04 8.98 15.87
CA ALA A 265 -3.11 7.79 16.72
C ALA A 265 -2.43 8.07 18.08
N GLY A 266 -3.18 7.88 19.18
CA GLY A 266 -2.72 8.21 20.52
C GLY A 266 -2.83 9.70 20.89
N GLY A 267 -3.57 10.49 20.11
CA GLY A 267 -3.95 11.88 20.42
C GLY A 267 -2.91 12.93 20.06
N ALA A 268 -3.19 14.19 20.40
CA ALA A 268 -2.40 15.36 20.02
C ALA A 268 -0.91 15.27 20.39
N ALA A 269 -0.55 14.67 21.53
CA ALA A 269 0.85 14.46 21.93
C ALA A 269 1.66 13.62 20.94
N LYS A 270 1.02 12.97 19.96
CA LYS A 270 1.62 12.15 18.91
C LYS A 270 1.54 12.79 17.52
N LEU A 271 1.11 14.05 17.42
CA LEU A 271 0.93 14.78 16.16
C LEU A 271 2.16 14.69 15.24
N ARG A 272 3.37 14.78 15.77
CA ARG A 272 4.61 14.65 14.99
C ARG A 272 4.68 13.34 14.21
N PHE A 273 4.21 12.22 14.79
CA PHE A 273 4.17 10.94 14.10
C PHE A 273 3.11 10.91 13.01
N ALA A 274 1.96 11.56 13.23
CA ALA A 274 0.92 11.68 12.22
C ALA A 274 1.31 12.59 11.05
N LEU A 275 2.10 13.64 11.30
CA LEU A 275 2.57 14.55 10.26
C LEU A 275 3.71 13.98 9.43
N HIS A 276 4.68 13.30 10.06
CA HIS A 276 5.95 12.93 9.43
C HIS A 276 6.23 11.42 9.45
N GLY A 277 5.35 10.62 10.01
CA GLY A 277 5.48 9.17 10.02
C GLY A 277 4.95 8.55 8.74
N GLY A 278 5.70 7.63 8.16
CA GLY A 278 5.27 6.85 7.00
C GLY A 278 4.61 5.53 7.37
N ASP A 279 4.27 4.77 6.33
CA ASP A 279 3.66 3.42 6.40
C ASP A 279 2.22 3.39 6.95
N ASP A 280 1.47 4.50 6.89
CA ASP A 280 0.07 4.53 7.36
C ASP A 280 -0.90 3.89 6.34
N TYR A 281 -0.62 4.03 5.02
CA TYR A 281 -1.45 3.50 3.92
C TYR A 281 -2.92 3.93 4.00
N GLU A 282 -3.16 5.12 4.55
CA GLU A 282 -4.41 5.85 4.51
C GLU A 282 -4.48 6.70 3.24
N LEU A 283 -5.66 7.23 2.90
CA LEU A 283 -5.83 8.12 1.75
C LEU A 283 -5.87 9.57 2.21
N LEU A 284 -5.07 10.41 1.56
CA LEU A 284 -5.16 11.87 1.58
C LEU A 284 -5.86 12.32 0.30
N PHE A 285 -6.94 13.08 0.42
CA PHE A 285 -7.67 13.53 -0.75
C PHE A 285 -8.29 14.91 -0.56
N THR A 286 -8.60 15.56 -1.67
CA THR A 286 -9.28 16.84 -1.71
C THR A 286 -10.68 16.67 -2.28
N ALA A 287 -11.63 17.51 -1.83
CA ALA A 287 -13.00 17.48 -2.30
C ALA A 287 -13.63 18.91 -2.28
N LYS A 288 -14.39 19.22 -3.35
CA LYS A 288 -15.12 20.50 -3.45
C LYS A 288 -16.33 20.56 -2.53
N GLY A 289 -16.98 19.44 -2.27
CA GLY A 289 -18.23 19.36 -1.51
C GLY A 289 -18.07 18.62 -0.19
N LYS A 290 -19.20 18.44 0.49
CA LYS A 290 -19.26 17.67 1.74
C LYS A 290 -19.03 16.18 1.45
N VAL A 291 -18.14 15.58 2.22
CA VAL A 291 -17.83 14.15 2.18
C VAL A 291 -18.41 13.52 3.45
N PRO A 292 -18.98 12.30 3.38
CA PRO A 292 -19.42 11.57 4.57
C PRO A 292 -18.27 11.34 5.57
N ASP A 293 -18.58 11.38 6.86
CA ASP A 293 -17.61 11.18 7.94
C ASP A 293 -17.11 9.72 8.04
N SER A 294 -17.67 8.82 7.22
CA SER A 294 -17.22 7.43 7.07
C SER A 294 -17.46 6.94 5.64
N ILE A 295 -16.46 6.24 5.07
CA ILE A 295 -16.55 5.61 3.75
C ILE A 295 -16.05 4.18 3.88
N ALA A 296 -16.87 3.21 3.44
CA ALA A 296 -16.55 1.78 3.53
C ALA A 296 -16.15 1.31 4.95
N GLY A 297 -16.76 1.90 5.99
CA GLY A 297 -16.46 1.58 7.39
C GLY A 297 -15.17 2.20 7.93
N VAL A 298 -14.51 3.07 7.15
CA VAL A 298 -13.33 3.81 7.58
C VAL A 298 -13.73 5.26 7.87
N SER A 299 -13.27 5.82 9.00
CA SER A 299 -13.47 7.23 9.33
C SER A 299 -12.83 8.15 8.29
N VAL A 300 -13.46 9.29 8.03
CA VAL A 300 -12.97 10.34 7.14
C VAL A 300 -12.97 11.64 7.89
N THR A 301 -11.82 12.24 8.02
CA THR A 301 -11.64 13.47 8.81
C THR A 301 -11.21 14.61 7.91
N ARG A 302 -11.94 15.73 7.96
CA ARG A 302 -11.49 16.98 7.34
C ARG A 302 -10.39 17.60 8.19
N ILE A 303 -9.19 17.71 7.61
CA ILE A 303 -8.00 18.20 8.32
C ILE A 303 -7.60 19.62 7.91
N GLY A 304 -8.18 20.14 6.82
CA GLY A 304 -7.74 21.45 6.30
C GLY A 304 -8.46 21.86 5.03
N GLU A 305 -7.77 22.68 4.28
CA GLU A 305 -8.25 23.24 3.01
C GLU A 305 -7.10 23.51 2.03
N VAL A 306 -7.41 23.48 0.75
CA VAL A 306 -6.51 23.85 -0.34
C VAL A 306 -6.50 25.36 -0.53
N THR A 307 -5.32 25.95 -0.63
CA THR A 307 -5.13 27.40 -0.75
C THR A 307 -4.52 27.80 -2.09
N ARG A 308 -4.62 29.08 -2.44
CA ARG A 308 -3.88 29.64 -3.57
C ARG A 308 -2.38 29.71 -3.24
N GLY A 309 -1.56 29.68 -4.27
CA GLY A 309 -0.09 29.69 -4.10
C GLY A 309 0.47 28.27 -3.87
N ARG A 310 1.67 28.15 -3.31
CA ARG A 310 2.38 26.86 -3.16
C ARG A 310 2.84 26.59 -1.72
N LYS A 311 2.50 27.43 -0.77
CA LYS A 311 2.88 27.25 0.63
C LYS A 311 1.96 26.21 1.28
N ILE A 312 2.55 25.35 2.10
CA ILE A 312 1.84 24.43 2.97
C ILE A 312 2.06 24.91 4.39
N VAL A 313 0.99 25.20 5.10
CA VAL A 313 1.05 25.73 6.46
C VAL A 313 0.28 24.83 7.44
N LEU A 314 0.82 24.70 8.64
CA LEU A 314 0.16 24.11 9.79
C LEU A 314 -0.33 25.22 10.70
N VAL A 315 -1.60 25.18 11.04
CA VAL A 315 -2.22 26.05 12.04
C VAL A 315 -2.26 25.28 13.36
N GLU A 316 -1.62 25.84 14.39
CA GLU A 316 -1.57 25.29 15.73
C GLU A 316 -1.80 26.42 16.73
N ASP A 317 -2.80 26.29 17.60
CA ASP A 317 -3.21 27.34 18.55
C ASP A 317 -3.47 28.72 17.89
N GLY A 318 -4.04 28.70 16.68
CA GLY A 318 -4.33 29.90 15.91
C GLY A 318 -3.13 30.55 15.20
N GLN A 319 -1.94 30.00 15.35
CA GLN A 319 -0.72 30.47 14.68
C GLN A 319 -0.42 29.63 13.45
N GLU A 320 -0.05 30.30 12.36
CA GLU A 320 0.38 29.67 11.12
C GLU A 320 1.91 29.51 11.12
N ARG A 321 2.38 28.29 10.81
CA ARG A 321 3.79 28.04 10.54
C ARG A 321 3.93 27.20 9.27
N GLU A 322 5.01 27.37 8.55
CA GLU A 322 5.29 26.53 7.40
C GLU A 322 5.44 25.06 7.84
N LEU A 323 4.83 24.15 7.09
CA LEU A 323 4.97 22.71 7.28
C LEU A 323 5.96 22.16 6.24
N PRO A 324 7.23 21.95 6.62
CA PRO A 324 8.21 21.33 5.72
C PRO A 324 7.87 19.85 5.50
N ALA A 325 8.24 19.30 4.35
CA ALA A 325 8.28 17.87 4.14
C ALA A 325 9.28 17.25 5.13
N GLY A 326 8.78 16.42 6.03
CA GLY A 326 9.59 15.82 7.12
C GLY A 326 9.40 14.31 7.22
N GLY A 327 8.76 13.71 6.22
CA GLY A 327 8.54 12.28 6.11
C GLY A 327 9.76 11.52 5.59
N TRP A 328 9.52 10.31 5.09
CA TRP A 328 10.59 9.49 4.54
C TRP A 328 11.03 10.01 3.16
N GLU A 329 12.34 9.99 2.93
CA GLU A 329 12.95 10.32 1.64
C GLU A 329 14.13 9.38 1.40
N HIS A 330 14.12 8.70 0.25
CA HIS A 330 15.28 7.92 -0.21
C HIS A 330 16.41 8.88 -0.62
N PHE A 331 17.65 8.52 -0.31
CA PHE A 331 18.85 9.34 -0.59
C PHE A 331 18.93 10.68 0.16
N GLY A 332 17.94 11.02 0.96
CA GLY A 332 17.96 12.18 1.85
C GLY A 332 19.04 12.08 2.92
N ARG A 333 19.58 13.22 3.37
CA ARG A 333 20.50 13.25 4.53
C ARG A 333 19.71 12.81 5.76
N ARG A 334 20.05 11.63 6.32
CA ARG A 334 19.49 11.21 7.61
C ARG A 334 19.91 12.25 8.65
N PRO A 335 19.00 12.83 9.43
CA PRO A 335 19.42 13.57 10.61
C PRO A 335 20.19 12.60 11.51
N ARG A 336 21.40 13.00 11.91
CA ARG A 336 22.30 12.26 12.80
C ARG A 336 21.68 12.03 14.18
#